data_1eedbb17ff735173e8ebb412cec5ad33
#
_entry.id   1eedbb17ff735173e8ebb412cec5ad33
#
_cell.length_a   1.000
_cell.length_b   1.000
_cell.length_c   1.000
_cell.angle_alpha   90.00
_cell.angle_beta   90.00
_cell.angle_gamma   90.00
#
_symmetry.space_group_name_H-M   'P 1'
#
loop_
_entity.id
_entity.type
_entity.pdbx_description
1 polymer ?
#
loop_
_entity_poly.entity_id
_entity_poly.type
_entity_poly.pdbx_seq_one_letter_code
_entity_poly.pdbx_strand_id
1 'polypeptide(L)'
;VGTRDSGFLDSGKLLAAAAILNRGFCFFSEILSERIAMIVNMSEKATEQQIAHVIERIREAGYQPHVTRGTERTIVAAVGSGRRHEIEALLVAAGVENVVAIAQPFKLVSKQVKPEGSIVHVNGVGIGGEDVVVIAGPCSVESREQIMSTAHAVKRAGATMLRGGAYKPRTSPYDFQGLGLEALKLLREVREETGLPVVTEVMSTEDVDIICEHVDMLQVGARNMQNFALLRRLATVKKPILLKRGPSATVKEWLLAAEYLLSGGNSEVVLCERGIKTFETEMRNTFDLAAVALARDLTHLPVIADPSHGTGKQSLIAAVSRAAVAVGADGLIIEVHPCPERALSDGAQSLDFAGFEKVMRALEEPLRRIAIAQA
;
A
#
# COMPACT_ATOMS: atom_id res chain seq x y z
N VAL A 1 -43.29 -56.71 5.96
CA VAL A 1 -44.26 -55.62 6.00
C VAL A 1 -43.70 -54.62 6.99
N GLY A 2 -43.04 -53.55 6.54
CA GLY A 2 -42.47 -52.48 7.38
C GLY A 2 -42.72 -51.17 6.63
N THR A 3 -43.61 -50.40 7.16
CA THR A 3 -44.03 -49.07 6.69
C THR A 3 -42.88 -48.07 6.93
N ARG A 4 -42.45 -47.39 5.87
CA ARG A 4 -41.58 -46.23 5.94
C ARG A 4 -42.42 -45.00 6.29
N ASP A 5 -42.14 -44.43 7.46
CA ASP A 5 -42.64 -43.11 7.86
C ASP A 5 -41.83 -42.04 7.07
N SER A 6 -42.50 -41.33 6.19
CA SER A 6 -41.97 -40.16 5.49
C SER A 6 -42.25 -38.92 6.37
N GLY A 7 -41.24 -38.49 7.14
CA GLY A 7 -41.31 -37.25 7.88
C GLY A 7 -41.39 -36.04 6.97
N PHE A 8 -42.60 -35.50 6.77
CA PHE A 8 -42.84 -34.22 6.15
C PHE A 8 -42.30 -33.13 7.10
N LEU A 9 -41.20 -32.50 6.72
CA LEU A 9 -40.73 -31.31 7.42
C LEU A 9 -41.74 -30.17 7.21
N ASP A 10 -42.26 -29.70 8.34
CA ASP A 10 -43.25 -28.64 8.42
C ASP A 10 -42.73 -27.35 7.74
N SER A 11 -43.32 -27.00 6.63
CA SER A 11 -43.04 -25.82 5.83
C SER A 11 -43.16 -24.51 6.61
N GLY A 12 -43.91 -24.51 7.70
CA GLY A 12 -44.02 -23.35 8.61
C GLY A 12 -42.74 -23.07 9.40
N LYS A 13 -42.01 -24.13 9.79
CA LYS A 13 -40.71 -23.97 10.49
C LYS A 13 -39.57 -23.52 9.58
N LEU A 14 -39.62 -23.94 8.32
CA LEU A 14 -38.65 -23.46 7.32
C LEU A 14 -38.86 -21.97 6.96
N LEU A 15 -40.12 -21.54 6.86
CA LEU A 15 -40.45 -20.12 6.64
C LEU A 15 -40.08 -19.23 7.85
N ALA A 16 -40.28 -19.73 9.07
CA ALA A 16 -39.88 -19.02 10.29
C ALA A 16 -38.36 -18.92 10.44
N ALA A 17 -37.62 -19.98 10.11
CA ALA A 17 -36.15 -19.95 10.11
C ALA A 17 -35.57 -19.03 9.01
N ALA A 18 -36.18 -18.99 7.83
CA ALA A 18 -35.80 -18.08 6.76
C ALA A 18 -36.10 -16.60 7.12
N ALA A 19 -37.20 -16.34 7.84
CA ALA A 19 -37.55 -15.00 8.31
C ALA A 19 -36.60 -14.50 9.42
N ILE A 20 -36.11 -15.39 10.29
CA ILE A 20 -35.12 -15.06 11.33
C ILE A 20 -33.76 -14.82 10.73
N LEU A 21 -33.33 -15.63 9.74
CA LEU A 21 -32.08 -15.43 8.99
C LEU A 21 -32.12 -14.15 8.16
N ASN A 22 -33.24 -13.82 7.53
CA ASN A 22 -33.40 -12.59 6.74
C ASN A 22 -33.43 -11.33 7.64
N ARG A 23 -34.03 -11.40 8.85
CA ARG A 23 -33.98 -10.30 9.83
C ARG A 23 -32.59 -10.13 10.41
N GLY A 24 -31.85 -11.20 10.67
CA GLY A 24 -30.44 -11.14 11.09
C GLY A 24 -29.54 -10.54 10.00
N PHE A 25 -29.76 -10.89 8.73
CA PHE A 25 -29.00 -10.34 7.60
C PHE A 25 -29.33 -8.88 7.31
N CYS A 26 -30.59 -8.44 7.42
CA CYS A 26 -30.99 -7.04 7.34
C CYS A 26 -30.41 -6.22 8.50
N PHE A 27 -30.45 -6.74 9.74
CA PHE A 27 -29.91 -6.05 10.92
C PHE A 27 -28.37 -5.93 10.85
N PHE A 28 -27.67 -6.94 10.30
CA PHE A 28 -26.23 -6.87 10.04
C PHE A 28 -25.89 -5.93 8.88
N SER A 29 -26.72 -5.83 7.85
CA SER A 29 -26.53 -4.89 6.75
C SER A 29 -26.79 -3.44 7.16
N GLU A 30 -27.76 -3.19 8.05
CA GLU A 30 -28.03 -1.87 8.61
C GLU A 30 -26.92 -1.41 9.58
N ILE A 31 -26.36 -2.29 10.41
CA ILE A 31 -25.20 -1.96 11.29
C ILE A 31 -23.93 -1.70 10.48
N LEU A 32 -23.77 -2.33 9.30
CA LEU A 32 -22.65 -2.07 8.39
C LEU A 32 -22.86 -0.84 7.51
N SER A 33 -24.09 -0.37 7.30
CA SER A 33 -24.40 0.80 6.48
C SER A 33 -24.24 2.14 7.21
N GLU A 34 -24.14 2.16 8.54
CA GLU A 34 -24.12 3.40 9.34
C GLU A 34 -22.72 4.02 9.59
N ARG A 35 -21.64 3.46 9.04
CA ARG A 35 -20.31 4.11 9.07
C ARG A 35 -20.04 4.87 7.77
N ILE A 36 -20.93 5.80 7.45
CA ILE A 36 -20.72 6.68 6.30
C ILE A 36 -19.70 7.74 6.72
N ALA A 37 -18.56 7.79 6.05
CA ALA A 37 -17.70 8.95 6.08
C ALA A 37 -18.19 9.93 5.02
N MET A 38 -18.13 11.21 5.35
CA MET A 38 -18.42 12.31 4.42
C MET A 38 -17.15 13.13 4.22
N ILE A 39 -16.95 13.62 3.03
CA ILE A 39 -15.87 14.54 2.70
C ILE A 39 -16.47 15.92 2.56
N VAL A 40 -15.90 16.87 3.29
CA VAL A 40 -16.15 18.30 3.12
C VAL A 40 -14.96 18.88 2.37
N ASN A 41 -15.17 19.22 1.12
CA ASN A 41 -14.17 19.92 0.30
C ASN A 41 -14.27 21.42 0.59
N MET A 42 -13.17 22.00 1.06
CA MET A 42 -13.05 23.43 1.26
C MET A 42 -12.70 24.12 -0.06
N SER A 43 -13.19 25.32 -0.28
CA SER A 43 -12.80 26.12 -1.44
C SER A 43 -11.31 26.50 -1.36
N GLU A 44 -10.69 26.77 -2.51
CA GLU A 44 -9.28 27.21 -2.58
C GLU A 44 -9.01 28.48 -1.76
N LYS A 45 -10.03 29.32 -1.58
CA LYS A 45 -9.96 30.60 -0.83
C LYS A 45 -10.43 30.47 0.62
N ALA A 46 -10.66 29.24 1.11
CA ALA A 46 -11.13 29.04 2.46
C ALA A 46 -10.07 29.51 3.48
N THR A 47 -10.49 30.31 4.45
CA THR A 47 -9.62 30.78 5.53
C THR A 47 -9.43 29.71 6.59
N GLU A 48 -8.34 29.79 7.38
CA GLU A 48 -8.11 28.89 8.51
C GLU A 48 -9.27 28.91 9.54
N GLN A 49 -9.93 30.06 9.70
CA GLN A 49 -11.09 30.17 10.58
C GLN A 49 -12.30 29.37 10.04
N GLN A 50 -12.52 29.38 8.75
CA GLN A 50 -13.59 28.61 8.11
C GLN A 50 -13.30 27.09 8.19
N ILE A 51 -12.04 26.69 7.99
CA ILE A 51 -11.61 25.30 8.15
C ILE A 51 -11.80 24.85 9.61
N ALA A 52 -11.36 25.66 10.58
CA ALA A 52 -11.54 25.37 12.00
C ALA A 52 -13.03 25.25 12.39
N HIS A 53 -13.88 26.10 11.85
CA HIS A 53 -15.33 26.02 12.07
C HIS A 53 -15.92 24.70 11.54
N VAL A 54 -15.55 24.28 10.34
CA VAL A 54 -15.99 23.01 9.76
C VAL A 54 -15.51 21.81 10.60
N ILE A 55 -14.26 21.84 11.06
CA ILE A 55 -13.70 20.80 11.95
C ILE A 55 -14.55 20.69 13.23
N GLU A 56 -14.89 21.80 13.86
CA GLU A 56 -15.67 21.81 15.09
C GLU A 56 -17.10 21.27 14.87
N ARG A 57 -17.76 21.69 13.80
CA ARG A 57 -19.09 21.18 13.42
C ARG A 57 -19.09 19.68 13.17
N ILE A 58 -18.02 19.15 12.55
CA ILE A 58 -17.86 17.69 12.35
C ILE A 58 -17.75 16.97 13.69
N ARG A 59 -17.00 17.52 14.66
CA ARG A 59 -16.91 16.96 16.02
C ARG A 59 -18.23 16.99 16.76
N GLU A 60 -18.94 18.11 16.72
CA GLU A 60 -20.28 18.26 17.32
C GLU A 60 -21.28 17.28 16.73
N ALA A 61 -21.19 16.98 15.43
CA ALA A 61 -21.99 15.97 14.77
C ALA A 61 -21.67 14.53 15.15
N GLY A 62 -20.60 14.30 15.96
CA GLY A 62 -20.18 12.99 16.47
C GLY A 62 -19.15 12.28 15.59
N TYR A 63 -18.60 12.92 14.55
CA TYR A 63 -17.57 12.35 13.70
C TYR A 63 -16.17 12.78 14.15
N GLN A 64 -15.16 11.97 13.75
CA GLN A 64 -13.77 12.32 13.89
C GLN A 64 -13.30 13.06 12.62
N PRO A 65 -12.87 14.34 12.70
CA PRO A 65 -12.38 15.08 11.57
C PRO A 65 -10.94 14.67 11.23
N HIS A 66 -10.66 14.40 9.97
CA HIS A 66 -9.31 14.24 9.42
C HIS A 66 -9.07 15.29 8.34
N VAL A 67 -8.04 16.12 8.55
CA VAL A 67 -7.72 17.24 7.67
C VAL A 67 -6.58 16.85 6.74
N THR A 68 -6.82 16.92 5.44
CA THR A 68 -5.80 16.75 4.40
C THR A 68 -5.61 18.10 3.70
N ARG A 69 -4.38 18.62 3.73
CA ARG A 69 -4.02 19.86 3.04
C ARG A 69 -3.33 19.51 1.72
N GLY A 70 -4.01 19.75 0.61
CA GLY A 70 -3.44 19.65 -0.72
C GLY A 70 -2.78 20.96 -1.15
N THR A 71 -2.16 20.97 -2.33
CA THR A 71 -1.56 22.16 -2.93
C THR A 71 -2.60 23.22 -3.32
N GLU A 72 -3.79 22.79 -3.71
CA GLU A 72 -4.86 23.67 -4.21
C GLU A 72 -5.99 23.86 -3.19
N ARG A 73 -6.31 22.85 -2.39
CA ARG A 73 -7.44 22.91 -1.45
C ARG A 73 -7.22 22.09 -0.19
N THR A 74 -8.00 22.41 0.84
CA THR A 74 -8.09 21.63 2.08
C THR A 74 -9.33 20.76 2.05
N ILE A 75 -9.20 19.52 2.51
CA ILE A 75 -10.27 18.53 2.61
C ILE A 75 -10.42 18.14 4.07
N VAL A 76 -11.65 18.09 4.58
CA VAL A 76 -11.95 17.63 5.92
C VAL A 76 -12.86 16.40 5.82
N ALA A 77 -12.30 15.23 6.10
CA ALA A 77 -13.07 13.98 6.13
C ALA A 77 -13.71 13.79 7.52
N ALA A 78 -15.03 13.57 7.54
CA ALA A 78 -15.78 13.17 8.73
C ALA A 78 -15.87 11.66 8.79
N VAL A 79 -15.10 11.02 9.69
CA VAL A 79 -14.97 9.56 9.80
C VAL A 79 -15.64 9.06 11.06
N GLY A 80 -16.41 7.97 10.96
CA GLY A 80 -17.09 7.37 12.09
C GLY A 80 -18.59 7.26 11.89
N SER A 81 -19.34 7.25 13.01
CA SER A 81 -20.79 7.25 13.04
C SER A 81 -21.28 8.49 13.78
N GLY A 82 -22.17 9.26 13.17
CA GLY A 82 -22.68 10.50 13.73
C GLY A 82 -23.93 10.97 12.98
N ARG A 83 -24.33 12.22 13.23
CA ARG A 83 -25.54 12.81 12.63
C ARG A 83 -25.25 13.30 11.20
N ARG A 84 -25.45 12.41 10.23
CA ARG A 84 -25.17 12.63 8.81
C ARG A 84 -25.75 13.94 8.26
N HIS A 85 -27.00 14.27 8.59
CA HIS A 85 -27.70 15.47 8.12
C HIS A 85 -27.01 16.77 8.55
N GLU A 86 -26.27 16.76 9.68
CA GLU A 86 -25.50 17.93 10.12
C GLU A 86 -24.26 18.16 9.28
N ILE A 87 -23.63 17.08 8.77
CA ILE A 87 -22.50 17.19 7.82
C ILE A 87 -23.03 17.64 6.45
N GLU A 88 -24.14 17.10 5.99
CA GLU A 88 -24.77 17.54 4.72
C GLU A 88 -25.16 19.02 4.77
N ALA A 89 -25.57 19.52 5.93
CA ALA A 89 -25.88 20.94 6.14
C ALA A 89 -24.63 21.86 6.01
N LEU A 90 -23.40 21.32 6.10
CA LEU A 90 -22.18 22.09 5.88
C LEU A 90 -22.03 22.56 4.42
N LEU A 91 -22.79 22.02 3.47
CA LEU A 91 -22.78 22.47 2.07
C LEU A 91 -23.02 23.98 1.91
N VAL A 92 -23.78 24.58 2.83
CA VAL A 92 -24.05 26.01 2.83
C VAL A 92 -23.13 26.83 3.74
N ALA A 93 -22.17 26.19 4.39
CA ALA A 93 -21.23 26.85 5.27
C ALA A 93 -20.17 27.65 4.49
N ALA A 94 -19.78 28.80 5.04
CA ALA A 94 -18.80 29.67 4.38
C ALA A 94 -17.46 28.93 4.19
N GLY A 95 -16.93 28.93 2.98
CA GLY A 95 -15.66 28.28 2.63
C GLY A 95 -15.79 26.80 2.26
N VAL A 96 -17.00 26.22 2.28
CA VAL A 96 -17.27 24.86 1.79
C VAL A 96 -17.65 24.93 0.32
N GLU A 97 -17.02 24.11 -0.52
CA GLU A 97 -17.33 23.97 -1.94
C GLU A 97 -18.36 22.86 -2.18
N ASN A 98 -18.13 21.68 -1.59
CA ASN A 98 -19.08 20.58 -1.66
C ASN A 98 -18.94 19.60 -0.47
N VAL A 99 -19.95 18.73 -0.32
CA VAL A 99 -19.98 17.64 0.68
C VAL A 99 -20.35 16.35 -0.04
N VAL A 100 -19.45 15.33 0.04
CA VAL A 100 -19.58 14.07 -0.69
C VAL A 100 -19.62 12.91 0.30
N ALA A 101 -20.58 11.99 0.14
CA ALA A 101 -20.63 10.75 0.92
C ALA A 101 -19.74 9.67 0.29
N ILE A 102 -18.85 9.04 1.10
CA ILE A 102 -18.01 7.95 0.62
C ILE A 102 -18.74 6.63 0.87
N ALA A 103 -19.11 5.94 -0.20
CA ALA A 103 -19.75 4.63 -0.15
C ALA A 103 -18.80 3.48 0.15
N GLN A 104 -17.49 3.66 -0.15
CA GLN A 104 -16.48 2.63 0.06
C GLN A 104 -16.21 2.36 1.56
N PRO A 105 -15.84 1.12 1.97
CA PRO A 105 -15.54 0.80 3.36
C PRO A 105 -14.25 1.44 3.88
N PHE A 106 -13.32 1.79 3.00
CA PHE A 106 -12.15 2.62 3.27
C PHE A 106 -12.48 4.07 2.90
N LYS A 107 -11.98 5.04 3.67
CA LYS A 107 -12.41 6.44 3.61
C LYS A 107 -11.25 7.36 3.22
N LEU A 108 -10.22 7.41 4.08
CA LEU A 108 -9.09 8.31 3.91
C LEU A 108 -8.25 7.97 2.68
N VAL A 109 -8.10 6.68 2.36
CA VAL A 109 -7.36 6.22 1.17
C VAL A 109 -8.15 6.35 -0.12
N SER A 110 -9.46 6.67 -0.06
CA SER A 110 -10.33 6.71 -1.23
C SER A 110 -9.89 7.77 -2.24
N LYS A 111 -9.96 7.44 -3.54
CA LYS A 111 -9.74 8.40 -4.64
C LYS A 111 -10.64 9.63 -4.54
N GLN A 112 -11.83 9.49 -3.94
CA GLN A 112 -12.75 10.60 -3.73
C GLN A 112 -12.21 11.67 -2.77
N VAL A 113 -11.30 11.32 -1.85
CA VAL A 113 -10.65 12.27 -0.93
C VAL A 113 -9.67 13.18 -1.67
N LYS A 114 -8.92 12.61 -2.62
CA LYS A 114 -7.90 13.34 -3.37
C LYS A 114 -7.89 12.86 -4.83
N PRO A 115 -8.81 13.36 -5.67
CA PRO A 115 -8.97 12.91 -7.06
C PRO A 115 -7.71 13.05 -7.92
N GLU A 116 -6.89 14.08 -7.65
CA GLU A 116 -5.62 14.34 -8.31
C GLU A 116 -4.53 13.29 -8.01
N GLY A 117 -4.71 12.50 -6.97
CA GLY A 117 -3.71 11.54 -6.49
C GLY A 117 -2.75 12.14 -5.46
N SER A 118 -1.96 11.28 -4.83
CA SER A 118 -0.90 11.68 -3.89
C SER A 118 0.47 11.42 -4.47
N ILE A 119 1.41 12.31 -4.15
CA ILE A 119 2.84 12.09 -4.36
C ILE A 119 3.47 11.91 -2.98
N VAL A 120 4.12 10.77 -2.78
CA VAL A 120 4.85 10.45 -1.55
C VAL A 120 6.33 10.77 -1.75
N HIS A 121 6.88 11.65 -0.90
CA HIS A 121 8.26 12.09 -1.01
C HIS A 121 9.19 11.30 -0.10
N VAL A 122 10.22 10.69 -0.68
CA VAL A 122 11.25 9.92 0.03
C VAL A 122 12.61 10.57 -0.23
N ASN A 123 13.06 11.42 0.67
CA ASN A 123 14.35 12.12 0.57
C ASN A 123 14.63 12.71 -0.84
N GLY A 124 13.68 13.47 -1.39
CA GLY A 124 13.78 14.13 -2.68
C GLY A 124 13.22 13.32 -3.87
N VAL A 125 12.92 12.02 -3.72
CA VAL A 125 12.27 11.21 -4.76
C VAL A 125 10.75 11.23 -4.55
N GLY A 126 9.99 11.64 -5.58
CA GLY A 126 8.53 11.67 -5.55
C GLY A 126 7.93 10.41 -6.20
N ILE A 127 7.23 9.59 -5.43
CA ILE A 127 6.50 8.41 -5.91
C ILE A 127 5.04 8.79 -6.14
N GLY A 128 4.49 8.57 -7.31
CA GLY A 128 3.15 8.99 -7.71
C GLY A 128 3.13 10.25 -8.58
N GLY A 129 4.30 10.82 -8.92
CA GLY A 129 4.47 11.90 -9.86
C GLY A 129 4.41 11.46 -11.33
N GLU A 130 5.05 12.23 -12.22
CA GLU A 130 5.09 11.93 -13.65
C GLU A 130 6.06 10.78 -13.99
N ASP A 131 7.15 10.65 -13.23
CA ASP A 131 8.19 9.68 -13.47
C ASP A 131 7.90 8.34 -12.76
N VAL A 132 8.27 7.24 -13.41
CA VAL A 132 8.22 5.90 -12.82
C VAL A 132 9.46 5.70 -11.96
N VAL A 133 9.26 5.54 -10.64
CA VAL A 133 10.34 5.31 -9.68
C VAL A 133 10.83 3.87 -9.73
N VAL A 134 12.14 3.63 -9.79
CA VAL A 134 12.71 2.29 -9.71
C VAL A 134 13.50 2.13 -8.41
N ILE A 135 13.02 1.24 -7.55
CA ILE A 135 13.65 0.84 -6.28
C ILE A 135 14.37 -0.48 -6.54
N ALA A 136 15.70 -0.51 -6.46
CA ALA A 136 16.46 -1.71 -6.77
C ALA A 136 17.50 -2.03 -5.70
N GLY A 137 17.83 -3.30 -5.52
CA GLY A 137 18.82 -3.75 -4.53
C GLY A 137 18.59 -5.17 -4.06
N PRO A 138 19.40 -5.70 -3.14
CA PRO A 138 19.35 -7.10 -2.77
C PRO A 138 18.12 -7.41 -1.90
N CYS A 139 17.74 -8.69 -1.87
CA CYS A 139 16.73 -9.20 -0.96
C CYS A 139 17.11 -8.94 0.49
N SER A 140 18.38 -9.27 0.85
CA SER A 140 18.97 -9.00 2.16
C SER A 140 20.34 -8.35 2.03
N VAL A 141 20.71 -7.54 3.02
CA VAL A 141 22.08 -7.09 3.20
C VAL A 141 22.90 -8.23 3.79
N GLU A 142 23.93 -8.67 3.07
CA GLU A 142 24.72 -9.84 3.43
C GLU A 142 26.17 -9.50 3.83
N SER A 143 26.69 -8.41 3.28
CA SER A 143 28.00 -7.85 3.62
C SER A 143 28.11 -6.41 3.14
N ARG A 144 29.12 -5.69 3.64
CA ARG A 144 29.44 -4.33 3.17
C ARG A 144 29.76 -4.32 1.67
N GLU A 145 30.58 -5.28 1.20
CA GLU A 145 30.97 -5.38 -0.20
C GLU A 145 29.76 -5.62 -1.11
N GLN A 146 28.88 -6.54 -0.72
CA GLN A 146 27.67 -6.88 -1.48
C GLN A 146 26.76 -5.64 -1.64
N ILE A 147 26.44 -4.94 -0.56
CA ILE A 147 25.49 -3.82 -0.62
C ILE A 147 26.07 -2.61 -1.35
N MET A 148 27.37 -2.28 -1.12
CA MET A 148 28.06 -1.18 -1.80
C MET A 148 28.13 -1.40 -3.30
N SER A 149 28.62 -2.57 -3.73
CA SER A 149 28.73 -2.90 -5.17
C SER A 149 27.35 -2.88 -5.84
N THR A 150 26.33 -3.40 -5.17
CA THR A 150 24.95 -3.39 -5.67
C THR A 150 24.42 -1.95 -5.81
N ALA A 151 24.57 -1.11 -4.80
CA ALA A 151 24.08 0.26 -4.83
C ALA A 151 24.71 1.08 -5.97
N HIS A 152 26.03 0.97 -6.16
CA HIS A 152 26.70 1.62 -7.27
C HIS A 152 26.21 1.10 -8.63
N ALA A 153 26.02 -0.21 -8.77
CA ALA A 153 25.56 -0.82 -10.02
C ALA A 153 24.13 -0.36 -10.36
N VAL A 154 23.20 -0.44 -9.39
CA VAL A 154 21.79 -0.05 -9.65
C VAL A 154 21.66 1.45 -9.88
N LYS A 155 22.42 2.29 -9.18
CA LYS A 155 22.46 3.74 -9.43
C LYS A 155 22.92 4.06 -10.85
N ARG A 156 24.03 3.47 -11.30
CA ARG A 156 24.53 3.65 -12.68
C ARG A 156 23.51 3.22 -13.73
N ALA A 157 22.74 2.17 -13.44
CA ALA A 157 21.70 1.68 -14.34
C ALA A 157 20.40 2.50 -14.29
N GLY A 158 20.30 3.53 -13.43
CA GLY A 158 19.16 4.45 -13.37
C GLY A 158 18.14 4.17 -12.28
N ALA A 159 18.42 3.30 -11.31
CA ALA A 159 17.57 3.20 -10.11
C ALA A 159 17.60 4.50 -9.31
N THR A 160 16.44 4.91 -8.81
CA THR A 160 16.24 6.15 -8.04
C THR A 160 16.26 5.94 -6.53
N MET A 161 16.05 4.71 -6.06
CA MET A 161 16.09 4.32 -4.65
C MET A 161 16.75 2.95 -4.49
N LEU A 162 17.32 2.72 -3.30
CA LEU A 162 17.92 1.43 -2.91
C LEU A 162 16.97 0.67 -1.98
N ARG A 163 16.82 -0.63 -2.22
CA ARG A 163 16.24 -1.56 -1.23
C ARG A 163 17.31 -2.47 -0.64
N GLY A 164 17.12 -2.89 0.60
CA GLY A 164 17.93 -3.91 1.25
C GLY A 164 17.29 -4.37 2.55
N GLY A 165 17.06 -5.67 2.73
CA GLY A 165 16.49 -6.21 3.96
C GLY A 165 17.54 -6.28 5.06
N ALA A 166 17.35 -5.55 6.18
CA ALA A 166 18.17 -5.67 7.38
C ALA A 166 17.78 -6.88 8.21
N TYR A 167 16.49 -7.12 8.32
CA TYR A 167 15.87 -8.28 8.97
C TYR A 167 15.12 -9.12 7.92
N LYS A 168 15.00 -10.42 8.13
CA LYS A 168 14.35 -11.33 7.18
C LYS A 168 13.30 -12.20 7.85
N PRO A 169 12.02 -12.12 7.43
CA PRO A 169 11.00 -13.04 7.89
C PRO A 169 11.19 -14.40 7.24
N ARG A 170 11.61 -15.40 8.02
CA ARG A 170 11.88 -16.76 7.51
C ARG A 170 10.87 -17.75 8.07
N THR A 171 10.50 -18.72 7.24
CA THR A 171 9.65 -19.83 7.67
C THR A 171 10.43 -20.79 8.56
N SER A 172 11.71 -20.99 8.25
CA SER A 172 12.62 -21.81 9.08
C SER A 172 13.46 -20.91 9.99
N PRO A 173 13.59 -21.22 11.29
CA PRO A 173 14.45 -20.47 12.19
C PRO A 173 15.95 -20.69 11.91
N TYR A 174 16.30 -21.67 11.09
CA TYR A 174 17.69 -21.99 10.72
C TYR A 174 18.18 -21.22 9.49
N ASP A 175 17.27 -20.58 8.75
CA ASP A 175 17.62 -19.75 7.60
C ASP A 175 18.26 -18.43 8.04
N PHE A 176 19.00 -17.79 7.15
CA PHE A 176 19.60 -16.48 7.39
C PHE A 176 18.55 -15.44 7.79
N GLN A 177 18.67 -14.88 8.99
CA GLN A 177 17.69 -13.94 9.58
C GLN A 177 17.96 -12.48 9.26
N GLY A 178 19.05 -12.18 8.52
CA GLY A 178 19.56 -10.82 8.30
C GLY A 178 20.66 -10.45 9.29
N LEU A 179 21.38 -9.37 8.99
CA LEU A 179 22.44 -8.82 9.86
C LEU A 179 21.91 -7.83 10.91
N GLY A 180 20.59 -7.54 10.90
CA GLY A 180 19.96 -6.67 11.89
C GLY A 180 20.57 -5.26 11.92
N LEU A 181 20.99 -4.80 13.10
CA LEU A 181 21.54 -3.47 13.29
C LEU A 181 22.80 -3.19 12.44
N GLU A 182 23.63 -4.21 12.19
CA GLU A 182 24.79 -4.06 11.31
C GLU A 182 24.35 -3.71 9.89
N ALA A 183 23.34 -4.41 9.36
CA ALA A 183 22.77 -4.07 8.05
C ALA A 183 22.20 -2.65 8.02
N LEU A 184 21.54 -2.19 9.07
CA LEU A 184 21.02 -0.82 9.14
C LEU A 184 22.14 0.23 9.05
N LYS A 185 23.28 -0.02 9.72
CA LYS A 185 24.46 0.86 9.63
C LYS A 185 25.05 0.85 8.22
N LEU A 186 25.15 -0.31 7.57
CA LEU A 186 25.60 -0.43 6.19
C LEU A 186 24.67 0.28 5.21
N LEU A 187 23.36 0.17 5.40
CA LEU A 187 22.37 0.88 4.58
C LEU A 187 22.50 2.40 4.72
N ARG A 188 22.76 2.91 5.93
CA ARG A 188 23.03 4.34 6.14
C ARG A 188 24.32 4.76 5.45
N GLU A 189 25.40 3.99 5.58
CA GLU A 189 26.68 4.27 4.92
C GLU A 189 26.52 4.37 3.40
N VAL A 190 25.84 3.39 2.79
CA VAL A 190 25.55 3.36 1.34
C VAL A 190 24.70 4.56 0.91
N ARG A 191 23.71 4.95 1.71
CA ARG A 191 22.91 6.14 1.43
C ARG A 191 23.77 7.41 1.40
N GLU A 192 24.66 7.57 2.39
CA GLU A 192 25.57 8.71 2.49
C GLU A 192 26.55 8.75 1.30
N GLU A 193 27.05 7.60 0.85
CA GLU A 193 27.99 7.50 -0.26
C GLU A 193 27.31 7.69 -1.63
N THR A 194 26.15 7.07 -1.82
CA THR A 194 25.50 7.05 -3.14
C THR A 194 24.44 8.14 -3.32
N GLY A 195 23.89 8.68 -2.25
CA GLY A 195 22.75 9.60 -2.27
C GLY A 195 21.41 8.92 -2.61
N LEU A 196 21.35 7.59 -2.76
CA LEU A 196 20.11 6.87 -3.00
C LEU A 196 19.30 6.80 -1.68
N PRO A 197 18.04 7.26 -1.66
CA PRO A 197 17.14 6.98 -0.54
C PRO A 197 16.97 5.48 -0.33
N VAL A 198 16.88 5.04 0.93
CA VAL A 198 16.88 3.62 1.30
C VAL A 198 15.54 3.18 1.87
N VAL A 199 15.06 2.02 1.40
CA VAL A 199 13.92 1.30 1.98
C VAL A 199 14.37 -0.03 2.57
N THR A 200 13.90 -0.36 3.79
CA THR A 200 14.08 -1.66 4.44
C THR A 200 12.79 -2.16 5.09
N GLU A 201 12.67 -3.48 5.23
CA GLU A 201 11.50 -4.10 5.87
C GLU A 201 11.57 -3.97 7.39
N VAL A 202 10.44 -3.58 8.00
CA VAL A 202 10.20 -3.61 9.43
C VAL A 202 9.30 -4.79 9.76
N MET A 203 9.67 -5.60 10.77
CA MET A 203 8.94 -6.82 11.11
C MET A 203 8.23 -6.77 12.46
N SER A 204 8.75 -6.00 13.39
CA SER A 204 8.20 -5.88 14.76
C SER A 204 8.00 -4.43 15.17
N THR A 205 7.17 -4.22 16.18
CA THR A 205 6.90 -2.88 16.75
C THR A 205 8.12 -2.31 17.48
N GLU A 206 8.95 -3.19 18.03
CA GLU A 206 10.15 -2.87 18.80
C GLU A 206 11.27 -2.28 17.93
N ASP A 207 11.35 -2.73 16.66
CA ASP A 207 12.41 -2.32 15.74
C ASP A 207 12.10 -0.99 15.01
N VAL A 208 10.88 -0.47 15.13
CA VAL A 208 10.43 0.70 14.37
C VAL A 208 11.35 1.90 14.58
N ASP A 209 11.70 2.23 15.83
CA ASP A 209 12.47 3.43 16.14
C ASP A 209 13.89 3.34 15.59
N ILE A 210 14.57 2.20 15.83
CA ILE A 210 15.94 2.01 15.35
C ILE A 210 16.01 1.99 13.82
N ILE A 211 15.02 1.43 13.15
CA ILE A 211 14.95 1.43 11.68
C ILE A 211 14.74 2.84 11.16
N CYS A 212 13.83 3.64 11.78
CA CYS A 212 13.58 5.03 11.38
C CYS A 212 14.83 5.93 11.43
N GLU A 213 15.78 5.64 12.32
CA GLU A 213 17.04 6.39 12.41
C GLU A 213 17.99 6.15 11.21
N HIS A 214 17.87 5.01 10.55
CA HIS A 214 18.84 4.57 9.56
C HIS A 214 18.35 4.65 8.10
N VAL A 215 17.03 4.65 7.85
CA VAL A 215 16.46 4.58 6.50
C VAL A 215 15.48 5.70 6.21
N ASP A 216 15.12 5.87 4.94
CA ASP A 216 14.24 6.95 4.49
C ASP A 216 12.78 6.48 4.36
N MET A 217 12.55 5.19 4.14
CA MET A 217 11.23 4.57 3.97
C MET A 217 11.19 3.21 4.65
N LEU A 218 10.08 2.89 5.33
CA LEU A 218 9.86 1.58 5.94
C LEU A 218 8.96 0.71 5.06
N GLN A 219 9.33 -0.55 4.87
CA GLN A 219 8.48 -1.51 4.15
C GLN A 219 7.74 -2.41 5.14
N VAL A 220 6.42 -2.51 4.97
CA VAL A 220 5.61 -3.57 5.57
C VAL A 220 5.56 -4.73 4.59
N GLY A 221 6.18 -5.85 4.95
CA GLY A 221 6.19 -7.05 4.13
C GLY A 221 4.80 -7.67 4.00
N ALA A 222 4.59 -8.45 2.93
CA ALA A 222 3.29 -9.06 2.62
C ALA A 222 2.72 -9.93 3.76
N ARG A 223 3.58 -10.60 4.54
CA ARG A 223 3.17 -11.39 5.71
C ARG A 223 2.65 -10.53 6.86
N ASN A 224 3.05 -9.26 6.92
CA ASN A 224 2.69 -8.29 7.96
C ASN A 224 1.61 -7.30 7.52
N MET A 225 1.01 -7.45 6.33
CA MET A 225 -0.05 -6.55 5.86
C MET A 225 -1.22 -6.44 6.86
N GLN A 226 -1.55 -7.53 7.54
CA GLN A 226 -2.62 -7.59 8.54
C GLN A 226 -2.11 -7.60 9.99
N ASN A 227 -0.84 -7.27 10.21
CA ASN A 227 -0.31 -7.03 11.55
C ASN A 227 -0.75 -5.64 12.03
N PHE A 228 -1.99 -5.56 12.50
CA PHE A 228 -2.61 -4.29 12.91
C PHE A 228 -1.91 -3.61 14.08
N ALA A 229 -1.18 -4.35 14.93
CA ALA A 229 -0.35 -3.76 15.97
C ALA A 229 0.82 -2.97 15.34
N LEU A 230 1.51 -3.57 14.37
CA LEU A 230 2.57 -2.93 13.61
C LEU A 230 2.04 -1.74 12.80
N LEU A 231 0.90 -1.90 12.10
CA LEU A 231 0.31 -0.80 11.33
C LEU A 231 -0.04 0.40 12.22
N ARG A 232 -0.64 0.19 13.40
CA ARG A 232 -0.93 1.27 14.36
C ARG A 232 0.35 1.95 14.85
N ARG A 233 1.44 1.20 15.10
CA ARG A 233 2.72 1.78 15.48
C ARG A 233 3.33 2.62 14.34
N LEU A 234 3.29 2.11 13.10
CA LEU A 234 3.78 2.81 11.90
C LEU A 234 2.94 4.04 11.54
N ALA A 235 1.67 4.06 11.89
CA ALA A 235 0.79 5.22 11.70
C ALA A 235 1.26 6.47 12.48
N THR A 236 2.05 6.30 13.54
CA THR A 236 2.56 7.41 14.37
C THR A 236 3.94 7.92 13.97
N VAL A 237 4.63 7.26 13.02
CA VAL A 237 5.95 7.71 12.56
C VAL A 237 5.84 8.70 11.40
N LYS A 238 6.85 9.55 11.24
CA LYS A 238 6.92 10.56 10.17
C LYS A 238 7.76 10.09 8.96
N LYS A 239 7.79 8.78 8.72
CA LYS A 239 8.50 8.21 7.58
C LYS A 239 7.50 7.62 6.60
N PRO A 240 7.76 7.71 5.29
CA PRO A 240 6.96 7.01 4.27
C PRO A 240 6.93 5.51 4.49
N ILE A 241 5.78 4.90 4.19
CA ILE A 241 5.54 3.47 4.35
C ILE A 241 5.24 2.83 3.01
N LEU A 242 6.00 1.79 2.66
CA LEU A 242 5.71 0.90 1.53
C LEU A 242 4.92 -0.30 2.04
N LEU A 243 3.62 -0.38 1.71
CA LEU A 243 2.72 -1.44 2.15
C LEU A 243 2.54 -2.49 1.05
N LYS A 244 3.16 -3.67 1.21
CA LYS A 244 3.00 -4.80 0.29
C LYS A 244 1.68 -5.53 0.50
N ARG A 245 0.98 -5.86 -0.60
CA ARG A 245 -0.23 -6.68 -0.58
C ARG A 245 0.05 -8.07 -0.01
N GLY A 246 -0.82 -8.55 0.86
CA GLY A 246 -0.75 -9.91 1.42
C GLY A 246 -0.99 -10.98 0.36
N PRO A 247 -0.40 -12.18 0.51
CA PRO A 247 -0.44 -13.24 -0.52
C PRO A 247 -1.84 -13.80 -0.79
N SER A 248 -2.80 -13.60 0.10
CA SER A 248 -4.20 -14.01 -0.06
C SER A 248 -5.17 -12.86 0.17
N ALA A 249 -4.68 -11.61 0.11
CA ALA A 249 -5.47 -10.44 0.40
C ALA A 249 -6.21 -9.93 -0.84
N THR A 250 -7.47 -9.57 -0.68
CA THR A 250 -8.21 -8.80 -1.67
C THR A 250 -7.68 -7.36 -1.76
N VAL A 251 -7.96 -6.67 -2.86
CA VAL A 251 -7.64 -5.23 -2.99
C VAL A 251 -8.31 -4.43 -1.86
N LYS A 252 -9.54 -4.77 -1.51
CA LYS A 252 -10.27 -4.12 -0.41
C LYS A 252 -9.56 -4.26 0.94
N GLU A 253 -9.08 -5.45 1.30
CA GLU A 253 -8.33 -5.68 2.55
C GLU A 253 -6.99 -4.93 2.56
N TRP A 254 -6.33 -4.85 1.40
CA TRP A 254 -5.10 -4.09 1.23
C TRP A 254 -5.33 -2.59 1.44
N LEU A 255 -6.39 -2.02 0.86
CA LEU A 255 -6.77 -0.62 1.08
C LEU A 255 -7.21 -0.36 2.52
N LEU A 256 -7.90 -1.30 3.17
CA LEU A 256 -8.24 -1.19 4.60
C LEU A 256 -6.99 -1.26 5.51
N ALA A 257 -5.96 -2.00 5.13
CA ALA A 257 -4.68 -2.00 5.85
C ALA A 257 -3.97 -0.63 5.71
N ALA A 258 -4.00 -0.01 4.52
CA ALA A 258 -3.52 1.35 4.34
C ALA A 258 -4.35 2.38 5.15
N GLU A 259 -5.67 2.19 5.25
CA GLU A 259 -6.54 3.03 6.07
C GLU A 259 -6.09 3.10 7.54
N TYR A 260 -5.55 2.01 8.12
CA TYR A 260 -4.97 2.02 9.47
C TYR A 260 -3.81 3.00 9.59
N LEU A 261 -2.97 3.12 8.56
CA LEU A 261 -1.85 4.06 8.55
C LEU A 261 -2.33 5.50 8.48
N LEU A 262 -3.24 5.80 7.55
CA LEU A 262 -3.77 7.15 7.38
C LEU A 262 -4.59 7.61 8.59
N SER A 263 -5.44 6.74 9.13
CA SER A 263 -6.29 7.05 10.30
C SER A 263 -5.48 7.34 11.57
N GLY A 264 -4.28 6.79 11.67
CA GLY A 264 -3.36 7.05 12.76
C GLY A 264 -2.43 8.25 12.53
N GLY A 265 -2.53 8.93 11.37
CA GLY A 265 -1.84 10.18 11.06
C GLY A 265 -0.68 10.10 10.05
N ASN A 266 -0.36 8.91 9.52
CA ASN A 266 0.67 8.78 8.47
C ASN A 266 0.02 8.69 7.08
N SER A 267 0.03 9.80 6.34
CA SER A 267 -0.49 9.90 4.98
C SER A 267 0.53 9.52 3.89
N GLU A 268 1.80 9.35 4.26
CA GLU A 268 2.90 9.05 3.32
C GLU A 268 2.98 7.53 3.07
N VAL A 269 1.98 6.98 2.36
CA VAL A 269 1.84 5.54 2.11
C VAL A 269 1.89 5.25 0.62
N VAL A 270 2.73 4.29 0.24
CA VAL A 270 2.84 3.72 -1.11
C VAL A 270 2.38 2.27 -1.07
N LEU A 271 1.51 1.90 -1.97
CA LEU A 271 1.02 0.53 -2.12
C LEU A 271 1.94 -0.27 -3.04
N CYS A 272 2.14 -1.58 -2.76
CA CYS A 272 2.97 -2.44 -3.61
C CYS A 272 2.27 -3.76 -3.91
N GLU A 273 1.88 -3.95 -5.18
CA GLU A 273 1.44 -5.26 -5.69
C GLU A 273 2.65 -6.18 -5.87
N ARG A 274 2.56 -7.42 -5.37
CA ARG A 274 3.66 -8.39 -5.37
C ARG A 274 3.26 -9.82 -5.72
N GLY A 275 2.06 -9.99 -6.27
CA GLY A 275 1.46 -11.29 -6.59
C GLY A 275 0.72 -11.92 -5.41
N ILE A 276 -0.24 -12.74 -5.75
CA ILE A 276 -1.08 -13.50 -4.82
C ILE A 276 -0.87 -15.00 -5.00
N LYS A 277 -1.15 -15.77 -3.94
CA LYS A 277 -1.18 -17.24 -4.02
C LYS A 277 -2.44 -17.70 -4.75
N THR A 278 -2.26 -18.55 -5.74
CA THR A 278 -3.32 -19.21 -6.47
C THR A 278 -3.00 -20.71 -6.60
N PHE A 279 -3.74 -21.42 -7.43
CA PHE A 279 -3.47 -22.82 -7.78
C PHE A 279 -2.24 -22.98 -8.70
N GLU A 280 -1.69 -21.88 -9.26
CA GLU A 280 -0.53 -21.92 -10.17
C GLU A 280 0.75 -22.32 -9.39
N THR A 281 1.51 -23.27 -9.94
CA THR A 281 2.71 -23.84 -9.29
C THR A 281 4.01 -23.53 -10.02
N GLU A 282 3.96 -23.15 -11.31
CA GLU A 282 5.13 -22.83 -12.12
C GLU A 282 5.78 -21.49 -11.76
N MET A 283 5.00 -20.58 -11.15
CA MET A 283 5.48 -19.30 -10.64
C MET A 283 5.36 -19.24 -9.12
N ARG A 284 6.17 -18.38 -8.51
CA ARG A 284 6.09 -18.16 -7.05
C ARG A 284 4.71 -17.64 -6.62
N ASN A 285 4.14 -16.74 -7.40
CA ASN A 285 2.81 -16.17 -7.21
C ASN A 285 2.18 -15.85 -8.58
N THR A 286 0.88 -15.65 -8.61
CA THR A 286 0.20 -15.03 -9.75
C THR A 286 0.30 -13.51 -9.60
N PHE A 287 0.99 -12.83 -10.52
CA PHE A 287 1.13 -11.39 -10.48
C PHE A 287 -0.13 -10.71 -11.01
N ASP A 288 -0.84 -9.97 -10.14
CA ASP A 288 -2.16 -9.41 -10.43
C ASP A 288 -2.05 -7.98 -10.98
N LEU A 289 -1.79 -7.86 -12.28
CA LEU A 289 -1.73 -6.56 -12.96
C LEU A 289 -3.07 -5.81 -12.92
N ALA A 290 -4.20 -6.54 -12.94
CA ALA A 290 -5.51 -5.92 -12.85
C ALA A 290 -5.72 -5.23 -11.48
N ALA A 291 -5.14 -5.79 -10.41
CA ALA A 291 -5.19 -5.16 -9.09
C ALA A 291 -4.41 -3.84 -9.04
N VAL A 292 -3.35 -3.68 -9.84
CA VAL A 292 -2.63 -2.39 -9.95
C VAL A 292 -3.57 -1.32 -10.52
N ALA A 293 -4.22 -1.60 -11.64
CA ALA A 293 -5.18 -0.68 -12.27
C ALA A 293 -6.36 -0.39 -11.33
N LEU A 294 -6.98 -1.45 -10.76
CA LEU A 294 -8.11 -1.31 -9.85
C LEU A 294 -7.77 -0.50 -8.58
N ALA A 295 -6.60 -0.72 -7.98
CA ALA A 295 -6.18 0.06 -6.83
C ALA A 295 -6.05 1.55 -7.18
N ARG A 296 -5.50 1.88 -8.34
CA ARG A 296 -5.39 3.28 -8.81
C ARG A 296 -6.74 3.96 -9.05
N ASP A 297 -7.76 3.21 -9.43
CA ASP A 297 -9.12 3.74 -9.56
C ASP A 297 -9.76 3.98 -8.20
N LEU A 298 -9.45 3.15 -7.20
CA LEU A 298 -10.09 3.17 -5.90
C LEU A 298 -9.40 4.11 -4.89
N THR A 299 -8.07 4.32 -5.02
CA THR A 299 -7.28 5.10 -4.06
C THR A 299 -6.51 6.25 -4.71
N HIS A 300 -6.24 7.28 -3.91
CA HIS A 300 -5.33 8.36 -4.28
C HIS A 300 -3.86 8.02 -4.02
N LEU A 301 -3.57 6.92 -3.31
CA LEU A 301 -2.21 6.53 -2.95
C LEU A 301 -1.44 6.01 -4.17
N PRO A 302 -0.12 6.27 -4.27
CA PRO A 302 0.71 5.68 -5.32
C PRO A 302 0.73 4.15 -5.22
N VAL A 303 0.76 3.49 -6.38
CA VAL A 303 0.80 2.03 -6.50
C VAL A 303 2.01 1.60 -7.30
N ILE A 304 2.95 0.89 -6.66
CA ILE A 304 4.12 0.30 -7.33
C ILE A 304 3.98 -1.22 -7.48
N ALA A 305 4.83 -1.81 -8.27
CA ALA A 305 4.81 -3.23 -8.61
C ALA A 305 6.13 -3.92 -8.24
N ASP A 306 6.05 -5.16 -7.73
CA ASP A 306 7.17 -6.02 -7.37
C ASP A 306 7.19 -7.27 -8.26
N PRO A 307 7.78 -7.20 -9.47
CA PRO A 307 7.83 -8.33 -10.39
C PRO A 307 8.74 -9.45 -9.91
N SER A 308 9.76 -9.16 -9.08
CA SER A 308 10.67 -10.16 -8.52
C SER A 308 9.93 -11.16 -7.64
N HIS A 309 9.18 -10.68 -6.63
CA HIS A 309 8.38 -11.54 -5.77
C HIS A 309 7.09 -12.00 -6.47
N GLY A 310 6.55 -11.21 -7.40
CA GLY A 310 5.36 -11.54 -8.16
C GLY A 310 5.54 -12.81 -8.99
N THR A 311 6.63 -12.91 -9.72
CA THR A 311 6.90 -14.05 -10.60
C THR A 311 7.78 -15.13 -9.95
N GLY A 312 8.78 -14.72 -9.17
CA GLY A 312 9.82 -15.61 -8.63
C GLY A 312 10.79 -16.14 -9.68
N LYS A 313 10.77 -15.58 -10.90
CA LYS A 313 11.61 -16.02 -12.03
C LYS A 313 12.28 -14.82 -12.72
N GLN A 314 13.61 -14.81 -12.76
CA GLN A 314 14.41 -13.74 -13.41
C GLN A 314 13.98 -13.48 -14.87
N SER A 315 13.70 -14.53 -15.64
CA SER A 315 13.34 -14.44 -17.06
C SER A 315 12.04 -13.67 -17.33
N LEU A 316 11.16 -13.53 -16.33
CA LEU A 316 9.88 -12.86 -16.49
C LEU A 316 9.91 -11.40 -16.03
N ILE A 317 10.93 -10.98 -15.27
CA ILE A 317 10.96 -9.66 -14.63
C ILE A 317 10.83 -8.53 -15.66
N ALA A 318 11.57 -8.58 -16.76
CA ALA A 318 11.53 -7.51 -17.78
C ALA A 318 10.12 -7.37 -18.41
N ALA A 319 9.50 -8.48 -18.81
CA ALA A 319 8.19 -8.47 -19.45
C ALA A 319 7.10 -7.98 -18.47
N VAL A 320 7.11 -8.47 -17.22
CA VAL A 320 6.15 -8.10 -16.20
C VAL A 320 6.36 -6.66 -15.72
N SER A 321 7.60 -6.17 -15.62
CA SER A 321 7.91 -4.77 -15.32
C SER A 321 7.29 -3.82 -16.35
N ARG A 322 7.48 -4.11 -17.65
CA ARG A 322 6.88 -3.32 -18.74
C ARG A 322 5.35 -3.33 -18.68
N ALA A 323 4.75 -4.50 -18.43
CA ALA A 323 3.31 -4.63 -18.29
C ALA A 323 2.78 -3.85 -17.07
N ALA A 324 3.50 -3.86 -15.95
CA ALA A 324 3.14 -3.09 -14.75
C ALA A 324 3.17 -1.57 -15.01
N VAL A 325 4.18 -1.07 -15.72
CA VAL A 325 4.24 0.34 -16.13
C VAL A 325 3.10 0.67 -17.11
N ALA A 326 2.81 -0.22 -18.06
CA ALA A 326 1.75 -0.03 -19.06
C ALA A 326 0.36 0.06 -18.41
N VAL A 327 0.07 -0.68 -17.34
CA VAL A 327 -1.20 -0.58 -16.58
C VAL A 327 -1.19 0.57 -15.57
N GLY A 328 -0.10 1.35 -15.53
CA GLY A 328 -0.02 2.60 -14.77
C GLY A 328 0.64 2.50 -13.40
N ALA A 329 1.46 1.48 -13.11
CA ALA A 329 2.24 1.49 -11.87
C ALA A 329 3.11 2.74 -11.76
N ASP A 330 3.13 3.35 -10.56
CA ASP A 330 3.92 4.55 -10.25
C ASP A 330 5.40 4.25 -10.03
N GLY A 331 5.75 2.98 -9.93
CA GLY A 331 7.12 2.53 -9.77
C GLY A 331 7.26 1.02 -9.76
N LEU A 332 8.51 0.59 -9.67
CA LEU A 332 8.90 -0.81 -9.61
C LEU A 332 9.83 -1.04 -8.42
N ILE A 333 9.75 -2.20 -7.79
CA ILE A 333 10.74 -2.66 -6.81
C ILE A 333 11.32 -4.00 -7.26
N ILE A 334 12.65 -4.04 -7.50
CA ILE A 334 13.33 -5.15 -8.18
C ILE A 334 14.48 -5.67 -7.32
N GLU A 335 14.60 -7.00 -7.21
CA GLU A 335 15.71 -7.63 -6.52
C GLU A 335 16.92 -7.76 -7.44
N VAL A 336 18.07 -7.26 -6.95
CA VAL A 336 19.36 -7.28 -7.66
C VAL A 336 20.46 -7.73 -6.73
N HIS A 337 21.28 -8.68 -7.16
CA HIS A 337 22.39 -9.23 -6.38
C HIS A 337 23.64 -9.39 -7.27
N PRO A 338 24.87 -9.13 -6.78
CA PRO A 338 26.10 -9.25 -7.59
C PRO A 338 26.34 -10.67 -8.12
N CYS A 339 25.88 -11.68 -7.37
CA CYS A 339 26.00 -13.10 -7.71
C CYS A 339 24.76 -13.85 -7.19
N PRO A 340 23.64 -13.86 -7.94
CA PRO A 340 22.36 -14.44 -7.48
C PRO A 340 22.46 -15.89 -7.00
N GLU A 341 23.35 -16.69 -7.59
CA GLU A 341 23.55 -18.10 -7.23
C GLU A 341 24.15 -18.27 -5.81
N ARG A 342 24.78 -17.21 -5.28
CA ARG A 342 25.42 -17.19 -3.96
C ARG A 342 24.62 -16.41 -2.92
N ALA A 343 23.47 -15.85 -3.31
CA ALA A 343 22.63 -15.07 -2.43
C ALA A 343 22.09 -15.92 -1.25
N LEU A 344 22.17 -15.39 -0.04
CA LEU A 344 21.65 -16.02 1.17
C LEU A 344 20.11 -16.01 1.22
N SER A 345 19.48 -15.18 0.39
CA SER A 345 18.02 -15.13 0.27
C SER A 345 17.57 -14.77 -1.15
N ASP A 346 16.50 -15.44 -1.62
CA ASP A 346 15.74 -15.17 -2.85
C ASP A 346 16.60 -15.04 -4.14
N GLY A 347 17.74 -15.76 -4.23
CA GLY A 347 18.63 -15.72 -5.39
C GLY A 347 17.98 -16.08 -6.71
N ALA A 348 17.06 -17.05 -6.73
CA ALA A 348 16.39 -17.51 -7.94
C ALA A 348 15.58 -16.41 -8.68
N GLN A 349 15.16 -15.39 -7.98
CA GLN A 349 14.40 -14.25 -8.54
C GLN A 349 15.22 -12.95 -8.63
N SER A 350 16.43 -12.91 -8.05
CA SER A 350 17.29 -11.74 -8.08
C SER A 350 18.01 -11.65 -9.43
N LEU A 351 18.00 -10.48 -10.03
CA LEU A 351 18.79 -10.22 -11.25
C LEU A 351 20.26 -9.99 -10.87
N ASP A 352 21.17 -10.39 -11.75
CA ASP A 352 22.53 -9.86 -11.74
C ASP A 352 22.55 -8.42 -12.27
N PHE A 353 23.71 -7.74 -12.22
CA PHE A 353 23.84 -6.35 -12.67
C PHE A 353 23.51 -6.20 -14.15
N ALA A 354 23.98 -7.13 -15.00
CA ALA A 354 23.72 -7.09 -16.44
C ALA A 354 22.24 -7.33 -16.77
N GLY A 355 21.59 -8.23 -16.04
CA GLY A 355 20.14 -8.47 -16.13
C GLY A 355 19.33 -7.24 -15.73
N PHE A 356 19.72 -6.55 -14.65
CA PHE A 356 19.06 -5.31 -14.23
C PHE A 356 19.22 -4.19 -15.27
N GLU A 357 20.43 -3.98 -15.82
CA GLU A 357 20.65 -3.01 -16.91
C GLU A 357 19.79 -3.31 -18.15
N LYS A 358 19.56 -4.59 -18.49
CA LYS A 358 18.66 -4.96 -19.59
C LYS A 358 17.20 -4.58 -19.26
N VAL A 359 16.77 -4.77 -18.03
CA VAL A 359 15.42 -4.35 -17.60
C VAL A 359 15.29 -2.84 -17.72
N MET A 360 16.25 -2.07 -17.21
CA MET A 360 16.23 -0.59 -17.28
C MET A 360 16.17 -0.09 -18.72
N ARG A 361 16.99 -0.62 -19.61
CA ARG A 361 16.93 -0.29 -21.06
C ARG A 361 15.56 -0.62 -21.67
N ALA A 362 14.96 -1.76 -21.29
CA ALA A 362 13.66 -2.14 -21.81
C ALA A 362 12.52 -1.22 -21.31
N LEU A 363 12.75 -0.45 -20.25
CA LEU A 363 11.80 0.50 -19.68
C LEU A 363 11.97 1.94 -20.18
N GLU A 364 13.05 2.26 -20.93
CA GLU A 364 13.33 3.63 -21.39
C GLU A 364 12.21 4.23 -22.25
N GLU A 365 11.56 3.44 -23.09
CA GLU A 365 10.48 3.91 -23.97
C GLU A 365 9.12 4.04 -23.25
N PRO A 366 8.64 3.05 -22.47
CA PRO A 366 7.32 3.11 -21.82
C PRO A 366 7.35 3.76 -20.42
N LEU A 367 8.43 4.41 -19.98
CA LEU A 367 8.50 5.10 -18.68
C LEU A 367 7.54 6.29 -18.55
N ARG A 368 6.95 6.75 -19.65
CA ARG A 368 5.84 7.72 -19.61
C ARG A 368 4.54 6.99 -19.30
N ARG A 369 3.81 7.48 -18.31
CA ARG A 369 2.46 6.97 -17.99
C ARG A 369 1.59 7.02 -19.23
N ILE A 370 0.99 5.90 -19.59
CA ILE A 370 -0.16 5.92 -20.49
C ILE A 370 -1.31 6.49 -19.65
N ALA A 371 -1.76 7.70 -19.97
CA ALA A 371 -2.99 8.23 -19.40
C ALA A 371 -4.11 7.24 -19.75
N ILE A 372 -4.66 6.56 -18.75
CA ILE A 372 -5.87 5.77 -18.94
C ILE A 372 -6.93 6.80 -19.26
N ALA A 373 -7.40 6.84 -20.51
CA ALA A 373 -8.50 7.67 -20.92
C ALA A 373 -9.66 7.36 -19.97
N GLN A 374 -10.12 8.39 -19.26
CA GLN A 374 -11.36 8.28 -18.49
C GLN A 374 -12.46 8.06 -19.51
N ALA A 375 -13.01 6.82 -19.57
CA ALA A 375 -14.16 6.51 -20.37
C ALA A 375 -15.43 7.05 -19.74
#